data_abd802b2203a3f2e2de5c721afa70f2c
#
_entry.id   abd802b2203a3f2e2de5c721afa70f2c
#
_cell.length_a   1.000
_cell.length_b   1.000
_cell.length_c   1.000
_cell.angle_alpha   90.00
_cell.angle_beta   90.00
_cell.angle_gamma   90.00
#
_symmetry.space_group_name_H-M   'P 1'
#
loop_
_entity.id
_entity.type
_entity.pdbx_description
1 polymer ?
#
loop_
_entity_poly.entity_id
_entity_poly.type
_entity_poly.pdbx_seq_one_letter_code
_entity_poly.pdbx_strand_id
1 'polypeptide(L)'
;MIILITGATHTGKTLLAQKMLEEYSYPYLSIDHLKMGLIRSGNTGLTPEDDEALTEYLWPIVREIVKTAIENRQNLIVEGCYIPFGWRRDFDEQYLSSIRFICLAMSERYIENHYGEIIGYESEIETRLVNTDCTMDSLKADNKSIINGFQHVGEQIVLIDSDYKRTIKRLLD
;
A
#
# COMPACT_ATOMS: atom_id res chain seq x y z
N MET A 1 13.79 6.11 10.05
CA MET A 1 13.06 4.84 9.76
C MET A 1 12.08 5.08 8.63
N ILE A 2 12.02 4.18 7.67
CA ILE A 2 11.03 4.19 6.59
C ILE A 2 10.00 3.10 6.89
N ILE A 3 8.72 3.39 6.66
CA ILE A 3 7.63 2.40 6.73
C ILE A 3 7.02 2.31 5.34
N LEU A 4 7.19 1.16 4.68
CA LEU A 4 6.54 0.87 3.40
C LEU A 4 5.25 0.11 3.67
N ILE A 5 4.11 0.68 3.26
CA ILE A 5 2.78 0.08 3.41
C ILE A 5 2.22 -0.24 2.03
N THR A 6 1.98 -1.52 1.77
CA THR A 6 1.33 -1.99 0.54
C THR A 6 0.24 -3.01 0.87
N GLY A 7 -0.35 -3.59 -0.14
CA GLY A 7 -1.38 -4.62 0.01
C GLY A 7 -2.52 -4.45 -0.99
N ALA A 8 -3.49 -5.35 -0.90
CA ALA A 8 -4.64 -5.39 -1.78
C ALA A 8 -5.51 -4.12 -1.68
N THR A 9 -6.34 -3.90 -2.68
CA THR A 9 -7.28 -2.78 -2.65
C THR A 9 -8.24 -2.89 -1.45
N HIS A 10 -8.75 -1.78 -0.95
CA HIS A 10 -9.69 -1.67 0.18
C HIS A 10 -9.19 -2.21 1.53
N THR A 11 -7.90 -2.57 1.68
CA THR A 11 -7.36 -3.09 2.94
C THR A 11 -7.04 -2.01 3.99
N GLY A 12 -7.27 -0.73 3.68
CA GLY A 12 -7.07 0.38 4.61
C GLY A 12 -5.62 0.86 4.73
N LYS A 13 -4.82 0.75 3.66
CA LYS A 13 -3.43 1.26 3.61
C LYS A 13 -3.34 2.73 4.01
N THR A 14 -4.14 3.57 3.37
CA THR A 14 -4.19 5.03 3.63
C THR A 14 -4.64 5.32 5.07
N LEU A 15 -5.62 4.57 5.61
CA LEU A 15 -6.05 4.70 7.00
C LEU A 15 -4.92 4.33 7.97
N LEU A 16 -4.17 3.25 7.70
CA LEU A 16 -3.02 2.87 8.51
C LEU A 16 -1.93 3.94 8.45
N ALA A 17 -1.61 4.46 7.26
CA ALA A 17 -0.63 5.52 7.09
C ALA A 17 -1.02 6.79 7.86
N GLN A 18 -2.31 7.18 7.82
CA GLN A 18 -2.83 8.31 8.58
C GLN A 18 -2.69 8.10 10.09
N LYS A 19 -3.04 6.91 10.59
CA LYS A 19 -2.87 6.59 12.02
C LYS A 19 -1.41 6.61 12.46
N MET A 20 -0.50 6.11 11.63
CA MET A 20 0.94 6.16 11.90
C MET A 20 1.49 7.59 11.85
N LEU A 21 0.99 8.44 10.95
CA LEU A 21 1.32 9.87 10.96
C LEU A 21 0.91 10.52 12.29
N GLU A 22 -0.30 10.24 12.78
CA GLU A 22 -0.82 10.78 14.03
C GLU A 22 -0.03 10.27 15.25
N GLU A 23 0.30 8.98 15.29
CA GLU A 23 1.00 8.35 16.41
C GLU A 23 2.49 8.68 16.44
N TYR A 24 3.18 8.60 15.29
CA TYR A 24 4.63 8.74 15.23
C TYR A 24 5.09 10.12 14.79
N SER A 25 4.19 10.98 14.32
CA SER A 25 4.51 12.26 13.69
C SER A 25 5.47 12.11 12.49
N TYR A 26 5.38 10.99 11.78
CA TYR A 26 6.14 10.77 10.55
C TYR A 26 5.34 11.26 9.35
N PRO A 27 5.91 12.09 8.47
CA PRO A 27 5.24 12.46 7.23
C PRO A 27 4.97 11.22 6.38
N TYR A 28 3.90 11.24 5.57
CA TYR A 28 3.67 10.15 4.63
C TYR A 28 3.56 10.62 3.18
N LEU A 29 3.99 9.75 2.28
CA LEU A 29 3.87 9.89 0.84
C LEU A 29 2.87 8.84 0.33
N SER A 30 1.76 9.31 -0.24
CA SER A 30 0.86 8.45 -1.02
C SER A 30 1.39 8.30 -2.44
N ILE A 31 1.64 7.05 -2.87
CA ILE A 31 2.05 6.77 -4.25
C ILE A 31 0.93 7.11 -5.22
N ASP A 32 -0.34 6.99 -4.80
CA ASP A 32 -1.49 7.40 -5.62
C ASP A 32 -1.51 8.92 -5.87
N HIS A 33 -1.14 9.73 -4.88
CA HIS A 33 -0.99 11.18 -5.09
C HIS A 33 0.15 11.49 -6.06
N LEU A 34 1.29 10.81 -5.93
CA LEU A 34 2.41 10.93 -6.87
C LEU A 34 1.98 10.53 -8.28
N LYS A 35 1.30 9.39 -8.43
CA LYS A 35 0.72 8.91 -9.69
C LYS A 35 -0.14 9.99 -10.36
N MET A 36 -1.14 10.49 -9.63
CA MET A 36 -2.05 11.48 -10.19
C MET A 36 -1.35 12.80 -10.49
N GLY A 37 -0.36 13.19 -9.70
CA GLY A 37 0.48 14.35 -9.97
C GLY A 37 1.23 14.23 -11.29
N LEU A 38 1.87 13.09 -11.55
CA LEU A 38 2.62 12.84 -12.79
C LEU A 38 1.73 12.72 -14.02
N ILE A 39 0.58 12.06 -13.89
CA ILE A 39 -0.40 11.94 -14.99
C ILE A 39 -0.97 13.32 -15.35
N ARG A 40 -1.50 14.06 -14.35
CA ARG A 40 -2.17 15.35 -14.59
C ARG A 40 -1.23 16.46 -15.05
N SER A 41 0.05 16.37 -14.69
CA SER A 41 1.09 17.31 -15.16
C SER A 41 1.67 16.96 -16.54
N GLY A 42 1.23 15.84 -17.15
CA GLY A 42 1.71 15.39 -18.45
C GLY A 42 3.13 14.81 -18.44
N ASN A 43 3.66 14.41 -17.29
CA ASN A 43 4.97 13.77 -17.19
C ASN A 43 4.94 12.29 -17.62
N THR A 44 3.78 11.72 -17.82
CA THR A 44 3.57 10.39 -18.40
C THR A 44 2.32 10.38 -19.26
N GLY A 45 2.29 9.52 -20.28
CA GLY A 45 1.11 9.23 -21.07
C GLY A 45 0.27 8.07 -20.55
N LEU A 46 0.65 7.47 -19.40
CA LEU A 46 -0.11 6.39 -18.78
C LEU A 46 -1.42 6.92 -18.20
N THR A 47 -2.40 6.04 -18.12
CA THR A 47 -3.71 6.31 -17.51
C THR A 47 -3.83 5.63 -16.16
N PRO A 48 -4.78 6.00 -15.29
CA PRO A 48 -4.95 5.37 -13.98
C PRO A 48 -5.22 3.86 -14.02
N GLU A 49 -5.64 3.32 -15.17
CA GLU A 49 -5.97 1.91 -15.41
C GLU A 49 -4.75 1.06 -15.81
N ASP A 50 -3.61 1.68 -16.10
CA ASP A 50 -2.38 1.00 -16.56
C ASP A 50 -1.53 0.51 -15.36
N ASP A 51 -2.10 -0.24 -14.42
CA ASP A 51 -1.50 -0.57 -13.11
C ASP A 51 -0.11 -1.21 -13.19
N GLU A 52 0.12 -2.14 -14.12
CA GLU A 52 1.42 -2.80 -14.29
C GLU A 52 2.48 -1.81 -14.78
N ALA A 53 2.18 -1.06 -15.84
CA ALA A 53 3.07 -0.04 -16.37
C ALA A 53 3.30 1.12 -15.38
N LEU A 54 2.28 1.47 -14.59
CA LEU A 54 2.40 2.44 -13.51
C LEU A 54 3.32 1.93 -12.39
N THR A 55 3.28 0.64 -12.05
CA THR A 55 4.21 0.07 -11.07
C THR A 55 5.65 0.20 -11.56
N GLU A 56 5.92 -0.16 -12.81
CA GLU A 56 7.25 -0.04 -13.42
C GLU A 56 7.74 1.41 -13.51
N TYR A 57 6.84 2.35 -13.76
CA TYR A 57 7.16 3.77 -13.89
C TYR A 57 7.37 4.45 -12.53
N LEU A 58 6.49 4.19 -11.55
CA LEU A 58 6.49 4.87 -10.25
C LEU A 58 7.54 4.32 -9.29
N TRP A 59 7.74 3.00 -9.28
CA TRP A 59 8.62 2.38 -8.31
C TRP A 59 10.06 2.89 -8.32
N PRO A 60 10.73 3.09 -9.46
CA PRO A 60 12.06 3.70 -9.47
C PRO A 60 12.12 5.08 -8.82
N ILE A 61 11.06 5.90 -9.00
CA ILE A 61 10.98 7.24 -8.38
C ILE A 61 10.83 7.10 -6.86
N VAL A 62 9.88 6.27 -6.42
CA VAL A 62 9.61 6.02 -4.99
C VAL A 62 10.84 5.45 -4.29
N ARG A 63 11.52 4.49 -4.92
CA ARG A 63 12.75 3.89 -4.41
C ARG A 63 13.82 4.95 -4.12
N GLU A 64 14.07 5.86 -5.04
CA GLU A 64 15.09 6.91 -4.85
C GLU A 64 14.65 7.95 -3.79
N ILE A 65 13.35 8.24 -3.65
CA ILE A 65 12.83 9.06 -2.54
C ILE A 65 13.13 8.35 -1.20
N VAL A 66 12.88 7.04 -1.11
CA VAL A 66 13.15 6.23 0.08
C VAL A 66 14.65 6.25 0.43
N LYS A 67 15.53 6.01 -0.55
CA LYS A 67 16.98 6.08 -0.33
C LYS A 67 17.41 7.45 0.18
N THR A 68 16.94 8.51 -0.48
CA THR A 68 17.24 9.89 -0.08
C THR A 68 16.80 10.19 1.36
N ALA A 69 15.60 9.74 1.76
CA ALA A 69 15.11 9.92 3.12
C ALA A 69 15.99 9.17 4.14
N ILE A 70 16.45 7.95 3.84
CA ILE A 70 17.36 7.18 4.69
C ILE A 70 18.70 7.89 4.84
N GLU A 71 19.31 8.32 3.74
CA GLU A 71 20.59 9.03 3.71
C GLU A 71 20.55 10.32 4.53
N ASN A 72 19.42 11.02 4.50
CA ASN A 72 19.19 12.23 5.29
C ASN A 72 18.71 11.94 6.72
N ARG A 73 18.64 10.66 7.14
CA ARG A 73 18.17 10.23 8.47
C ARG A 73 16.75 10.72 8.78
N GLN A 74 15.93 10.83 7.77
CA GLN A 74 14.53 11.23 7.90
C GLN A 74 13.63 10.01 8.13
N ASN A 75 12.52 10.25 8.82
CA ASN A 75 11.44 9.27 8.91
C ASN A 75 10.43 9.55 7.80
N LEU A 76 9.89 8.49 7.19
CA LEU A 76 8.90 8.60 6.13
C LEU A 76 8.02 7.36 6.10
N ILE A 77 6.71 7.56 5.96
CA ILE A 77 5.75 6.52 5.63
C ILE A 77 5.48 6.63 4.13
N VAL A 78 5.58 5.52 3.41
CA VAL A 78 5.24 5.43 1.98
C VAL A 78 4.14 4.40 1.83
N GLU A 79 2.99 4.78 1.25
CA GLU A 79 1.87 3.87 1.07
C GLU A 79 1.37 3.84 -0.37
N GLY A 80 0.92 2.66 -0.81
CA GLY A 80 0.30 2.45 -2.12
C GLY A 80 0.42 1.01 -2.62
N CYS A 81 -0.26 0.72 -3.72
CA CYS A 81 -0.22 -0.60 -4.35
C CYS A 81 0.94 -0.80 -5.33
N TYR A 82 1.67 0.25 -5.68
CA TYR A 82 2.73 0.25 -6.70
C TYR A 82 4.12 -0.12 -6.15
N ILE A 83 4.18 -0.96 -5.12
CA ILE A 83 5.41 -1.55 -4.59
C ILE A 83 5.51 -2.98 -5.17
N PRO A 84 6.52 -3.29 -6.01
CA PRO A 84 6.61 -4.59 -6.66
C PRO A 84 6.95 -5.70 -5.68
N PHE A 85 6.57 -6.94 -5.98
CA PHE A 85 6.88 -8.10 -5.13
C PHE A 85 8.36 -8.25 -4.83
N GLY A 86 9.22 -7.96 -5.80
CA GLY A 86 10.68 -8.07 -5.67
C GLY A 86 11.38 -6.84 -5.07
N TRP A 87 10.67 -5.90 -4.46
CA TRP A 87 11.17 -4.60 -4.01
C TRP A 87 12.49 -4.63 -3.22
N ARG A 88 12.74 -5.68 -2.40
CA ARG A 88 13.98 -5.81 -1.60
C ARG A 88 15.24 -5.85 -2.44
N ARG A 89 15.17 -6.38 -3.66
CA ARG A 89 16.32 -6.51 -4.57
C ARG A 89 16.87 -5.16 -5.04
N ASP A 90 16.08 -4.11 -4.88
CA ASP A 90 16.43 -2.76 -5.30
C ASP A 90 17.15 -1.95 -4.20
N PHE A 91 17.37 -2.58 -3.03
CA PHE A 91 18.03 -1.97 -1.88
C PHE A 91 19.18 -2.83 -1.37
N ASP A 92 20.30 -2.20 -1.10
CA ASP A 92 21.39 -2.82 -0.38
C ASP A 92 21.03 -3.02 1.10
N GLU A 93 21.74 -3.89 1.80
CA GLU A 93 21.47 -4.27 3.19
C GLU A 93 21.48 -3.07 4.15
N GLN A 94 22.30 -2.07 3.88
CA GLN A 94 22.34 -0.82 4.63
C GLN A 94 21.01 -0.05 4.60
N TYR A 95 20.31 -0.05 3.46
CA TYR A 95 18.97 0.57 3.34
C TYR A 95 17.90 -0.31 3.96
N LEU A 96 17.95 -1.63 3.70
CA LEU A 96 16.97 -2.60 4.20
C LEU A 96 16.85 -2.58 5.72
N SER A 97 17.95 -2.37 6.43
CA SER A 97 17.98 -2.27 7.91
C SER A 97 17.16 -1.09 8.45
N SER A 98 16.86 -0.10 7.62
CA SER A 98 16.09 1.10 7.97
C SER A 98 14.65 1.05 7.49
N ILE A 99 14.21 -0.05 6.85
CA ILE A 99 12.87 -0.19 6.25
C ILE A 99 12.04 -1.22 7.03
N ARG A 100 10.88 -0.78 7.52
CA ARG A 100 9.79 -1.65 8.01
C ARG A 100 8.79 -1.82 6.87
N PHE A 101 8.56 -3.07 6.45
CA PHE A 101 7.60 -3.39 5.39
C PHE A 101 6.31 -3.95 6.00
N ILE A 102 5.17 -3.48 5.52
CA ILE A 102 3.83 -3.91 5.92
C ILE A 102 3.01 -4.16 4.67
N CYS A 103 2.58 -5.40 4.48
CA CYS A 103 1.65 -5.76 3.41
C CYS A 103 0.30 -6.18 4.02
N LEU A 104 -0.77 -5.46 3.69
CA LEU A 104 -2.12 -5.75 4.18
C LEU A 104 -2.88 -6.60 3.16
N ALA A 105 -3.51 -7.66 3.63
CA ALA A 105 -4.46 -8.44 2.83
C ALA A 105 -5.61 -8.95 3.69
N MET A 106 -6.75 -9.21 3.09
CA MET A 106 -7.94 -9.78 3.72
C MET A 106 -8.10 -11.23 3.34
N SER A 107 -8.54 -12.06 4.28
CA SER A 107 -8.95 -13.44 3.96
C SER A 107 -10.25 -13.45 3.16
N GLU A 108 -10.47 -14.50 2.35
CA GLU A 108 -11.73 -14.69 1.61
C GLU A 108 -12.93 -14.66 2.57
N ARG A 109 -12.81 -15.35 3.72
CA ARG A 109 -13.84 -15.37 4.76
C ARG A 109 -14.14 -13.98 5.31
N TYR A 110 -13.12 -13.15 5.53
CA TYR A 110 -13.32 -11.79 6.00
C TYR A 110 -14.07 -10.95 4.96
N ILE A 111 -13.67 -11.04 3.70
CA ILE A 111 -14.34 -10.35 2.59
C ILE A 111 -15.81 -10.76 2.49
N GLU A 112 -16.11 -12.07 2.53
CA GLU A 112 -17.49 -12.57 2.47
C GLU A 112 -18.40 -12.01 3.57
N ASN A 113 -17.87 -11.96 4.79
CA ASN A 113 -18.65 -11.53 5.96
C ASN A 113 -18.78 -10.02 6.09
N HIS A 114 -17.87 -9.23 5.50
CA HIS A 114 -17.79 -7.78 5.70
C HIS A 114 -17.82 -6.98 4.41
N TYR A 115 -18.21 -7.57 3.28
CA TYR A 115 -18.16 -6.94 1.97
C TYR A 115 -18.86 -5.56 1.93
N GLY A 116 -20.04 -5.47 2.48
CA GLY A 116 -20.78 -4.20 2.54
C GLY A 116 -20.08 -3.12 3.35
N GLU A 117 -19.43 -3.49 4.45
CA GLU A 117 -18.64 -2.57 5.26
C GLU A 117 -17.37 -2.12 4.53
N ILE A 118 -16.66 -3.06 3.89
CA ILE A 118 -15.43 -2.78 3.13
C ILE A 118 -15.70 -1.74 2.04
N ILE A 119 -16.76 -1.92 1.26
CA ILE A 119 -17.14 -0.96 0.21
C ILE A 119 -17.63 0.36 0.82
N GLY A 120 -18.35 0.31 1.93
CA GLY A 120 -18.85 1.51 2.63
C GLY A 120 -17.73 2.43 3.14
N TYR A 121 -16.57 1.87 3.48
CA TYR A 121 -15.39 2.62 3.96
C TYR A 121 -14.48 3.15 2.85
N GLU A 122 -14.80 2.92 1.57
CA GLU A 122 -13.96 3.31 0.42
C GLU A 122 -13.60 4.81 0.42
N SER A 123 -14.51 5.66 0.90
CA SER A 123 -14.38 7.12 0.88
C SER A 123 -14.16 7.74 2.26
N GLU A 124 -13.72 6.96 3.27
CA GLU A 124 -13.57 7.47 4.64
C GLU A 124 -12.45 8.51 4.77
N ILE A 125 -11.35 8.35 4.03
CA ILE A 125 -10.21 9.26 4.06
C ILE A 125 -10.05 10.04 2.75
N GLU A 126 -10.33 9.40 1.62
CA GLU A 126 -10.21 10.00 0.29
C GLU A 126 -11.56 9.96 -0.41
N THR A 127 -11.98 11.09 -0.99
CA THR A 127 -13.16 11.09 -1.87
C THR A 127 -12.78 10.40 -3.19
N ARG A 128 -13.12 9.12 -3.32
CA ARG A 128 -12.95 8.37 -4.57
C ARG A 128 -14.20 8.46 -5.43
N LEU A 129 -13.99 8.52 -6.74
CA LEU A 129 -15.10 8.27 -7.67
C LEU A 129 -15.57 6.84 -7.42
N VAL A 130 -16.89 6.68 -7.22
CA VAL A 130 -17.50 5.36 -6.94
C VAL A 130 -17.02 4.38 -8.01
N ASN A 131 -16.20 3.42 -7.61
CA ASN A 131 -15.76 2.36 -8.51
C ASN A 131 -16.84 1.30 -8.53
N THR A 132 -17.78 1.41 -9.50
CA THR A 132 -18.91 0.48 -9.68
C THR A 132 -18.46 -0.95 -10.00
N ASP A 133 -17.19 -1.15 -10.30
CA ASP A 133 -16.64 -2.43 -10.77
C ASP A 133 -15.98 -3.26 -9.66
N CYS A 134 -15.92 -2.75 -8.42
CA CYS A 134 -15.34 -3.50 -7.29
C CYS A 134 -16.37 -4.55 -6.80
N THR A 135 -16.33 -5.72 -7.42
CA THR A 135 -17.15 -6.87 -7.01
C THR A 135 -16.47 -7.66 -5.90
N MET A 136 -17.26 -8.48 -5.18
CA MET A 136 -16.70 -9.40 -4.17
C MET A 136 -15.66 -10.34 -4.77
N ASP A 137 -15.91 -10.84 -5.98
CA ASP A 137 -14.98 -11.77 -6.65
C ASP A 137 -13.69 -11.07 -7.09
N SER A 138 -13.78 -9.83 -7.61
CA SER A 138 -12.58 -9.05 -7.94
C SER A 138 -11.75 -8.72 -6.69
N LEU A 139 -12.40 -8.39 -5.58
CA LEU A 139 -11.74 -8.11 -4.30
C LEU A 139 -11.01 -9.36 -3.75
N LYS A 140 -11.65 -10.54 -3.83
CA LYS A 140 -11.01 -11.81 -3.46
C LYS A 140 -9.82 -12.13 -4.35
N ALA A 141 -9.96 -11.96 -5.67
CA ALA A 141 -8.91 -12.23 -6.63
C ALA A 141 -7.69 -11.34 -6.41
N ASP A 142 -7.90 -10.04 -6.17
CA ASP A 142 -6.84 -9.09 -5.85
C ASP A 142 -6.10 -9.48 -4.56
N ASN A 143 -6.83 -9.73 -3.47
CA ASN A 143 -6.23 -10.16 -2.20
C ASN A 143 -5.43 -11.45 -2.34
N LYS A 144 -5.94 -12.44 -3.08
CA LYS A 144 -5.24 -13.70 -3.35
C LYS A 144 -3.96 -13.48 -4.16
N SER A 145 -4.00 -12.61 -5.16
CA SER A 145 -2.83 -12.24 -5.96
C SER A 145 -1.74 -11.61 -5.10
N ILE A 146 -2.09 -10.64 -4.27
CA ILE A 146 -1.16 -9.96 -3.35
C ILE A 146 -0.56 -10.95 -2.34
N ILE A 147 -1.38 -11.79 -1.73
CA ILE A 147 -0.90 -12.81 -0.78
C ILE A 147 0.11 -13.73 -1.46
N ASN A 148 -0.26 -14.32 -2.59
CA ASN A 148 0.60 -15.26 -3.30
C ASN A 148 1.90 -14.61 -3.78
N GLY A 149 1.82 -13.40 -4.35
CA GLY A 149 2.97 -12.69 -4.88
C GLY A 149 4.01 -12.35 -3.82
N PHE A 150 3.61 -11.77 -2.69
CA PHE A 150 4.53 -11.43 -1.61
C PHE A 150 5.02 -12.65 -0.84
N GLN A 151 4.17 -13.67 -0.59
CA GLN A 151 4.61 -14.91 0.04
C GLN A 151 5.63 -15.67 -0.81
N HIS A 152 5.48 -15.66 -2.14
CA HIS A 152 6.42 -16.31 -3.05
C HIS A 152 7.85 -15.75 -2.93
N VAL A 153 7.98 -14.47 -2.59
CA VAL A 153 9.29 -13.81 -2.37
C VAL A 153 9.71 -13.78 -0.90
N GLY A 154 8.98 -14.46 -0.01
CA GLY A 154 9.33 -14.61 1.41
C GLY A 154 8.86 -13.46 2.30
N GLU A 155 8.01 -12.55 1.82
CA GLU A 155 7.46 -11.48 2.65
C GLU A 155 6.34 -11.96 3.56
N GLN A 156 6.28 -11.36 4.75
CA GLN A 156 5.18 -11.60 5.68
C GLN A 156 3.97 -10.73 5.32
N ILE A 157 2.78 -11.35 5.37
CA ILE A 157 1.52 -10.68 5.13
C ILE A 157 0.81 -10.45 6.47
N VAL A 158 0.32 -9.25 6.67
CA VAL A 158 -0.62 -8.94 7.73
C VAL A 158 -2.02 -9.31 7.25
N LEU A 159 -2.46 -10.53 7.61
CA LEU A 159 -3.76 -11.04 7.20
C LEU A 159 -4.87 -10.51 8.12
N ILE A 160 -5.83 -9.80 7.55
CA ILE A 160 -7.07 -9.37 8.20
C ILE A 160 -8.09 -10.51 8.02
N ASP A 161 -8.33 -11.27 9.10
CA ASP A 161 -9.17 -12.46 9.05
C ASP A 161 -10.42 -12.38 9.95
N SER A 162 -10.40 -11.52 10.98
CA SER A 162 -11.51 -11.42 11.92
C SER A 162 -11.76 -10.01 12.43
N ASP A 163 -10.82 -9.41 13.14
CA ASP A 163 -10.94 -8.11 13.79
C ASP A 163 -9.98 -7.10 13.15
N TYR A 164 -10.53 -6.28 12.26
CA TYR A 164 -9.78 -5.23 11.57
C TYR A 164 -9.14 -4.24 12.55
N LYS A 165 -9.92 -3.73 13.50
CA LYS A 165 -9.45 -2.71 14.45
C LYS A 165 -8.30 -3.22 15.31
N ARG A 166 -8.40 -4.46 15.78
CA ARG A 166 -7.35 -5.11 16.57
C ARG A 166 -6.10 -5.36 15.74
N THR A 167 -6.26 -5.78 14.48
CA THR A 167 -5.15 -6.01 13.57
C THR A 167 -4.38 -4.72 13.29
N ILE A 168 -5.09 -3.63 12.97
CA ILE A 168 -4.46 -2.31 12.74
C ILE A 168 -3.80 -1.77 14.01
N LYS A 169 -4.44 -1.90 15.17
CA LYS A 169 -3.85 -1.43 16.44
C LYS A 169 -2.50 -2.09 16.74
N ARG A 170 -2.36 -3.39 16.51
CA ARG A 170 -1.09 -4.12 16.72
C ARG A 170 0.05 -3.65 15.81
N LEU A 171 -0.24 -2.97 14.71
CA LEU A 171 0.77 -2.43 13.82
C LEU A 171 1.29 -1.08 14.28
N LEU A 172 0.56 -0.42 15.18
CA LEU A 172 0.94 0.85 15.80
C LEU A 172 1.78 0.65 17.06
N ASP A 173 1.67 -0.51 17.72
CA ASP A 173 2.50 -0.90 18.86
C ASP A 173 3.91 -1.35 18.38
#